data_ca2834269dcd320a067f20783f203b78
#
_entry.id   ca2834269dcd320a067f20783f203b78
#
_cell.length_a   1.000
_cell.length_b   1.000
_cell.length_c   1.000
_cell.angle_alpha   90.00
_cell.angle_beta   90.00
_cell.angle_gamma   90.00
#
_symmetry.space_group_name_H-M   'P 1'
#
loop_
_entity.id
_entity.type
_entity.pdbx_description
1 polymer ?
#
loop_
_entity_poly.entity_id
_entity_poly.type
_entity_poly.pdbx_seq_one_letter_code
_entity_poly.pdbx_strand_id
1 'polypeptide(L)' 'VAGVLQPTEAAVDPEVQALADQRQAARVAKQWKESDRLRDEIARRGWIVQDTPQGPKLKKK' A
#
# COMPACT_ATOMS: atom_id res chain seq x y z
N VAL A 1 -16.77 -16.78 -17.92
CA VAL A 1 -16.57 -16.53 -17.55
C VAL A 1 -16.21 -15.67 -17.08
N ALA A 2 -16.26 -15.40 -17.09
CA ALA A 2 -16.10 -14.73 -16.73
C ALA A 2 -15.77 -14.11 -15.89
N GLY A 3 -15.99 -13.55 -15.60
CA GLY A 3 -15.92 -12.90 -14.60
C GLY A 3 -14.74 -12.42 -14.31
N VAL A 4 -14.08 -12.50 -14.62
CA VAL A 4 -13.05 -12.15 -14.20
C VAL A 4 -12.68 -10.94 -14.40
N LEU A 5 -13.30 -10.05 -14.52
CA LEU A 5 -12.95 -8.90 -14.65
C LEU A 5 -12.19 -8.34 -13.68
N GLN A 6 -11.08 -8.03 -13.70
CA GLN A 6 -10.33 -7.42 -12.80
C GLN A 6 -10.30 -6.03 -13.04
N PRO A 7 -10.56 -5.21 -12.16
CA PRO A 7 -10.52 -3.82 -12.29
C PRO A 7 -9.11 -3.40 -12.50
N THR A 8 -8.84 -2.89 -13.59
CA THR A 8 -7.55 -2.58 -13.86
C THR A 8 -7.00 -1.46 -13.08
N GLU A 9 -7.84 -0.59 -12.63
CA GLU A 9 -7.32 0.48 -11.91
C GLU A 9 -6.80 0.00 -10.62
N ALA A 10 -7.15 -1.17 -10.24
CA ALA A 10 -6.66 -1.67 -9.03
C ALA A 10 -5.37 -2.38 -9.24
N ALA A 11 -4.77 -2.24 -10.35
CA ALA A 11 -3.60 -2.98 -10.59
C ALA A 11 -2.46 -2.35 -9.86
N VAL A 12 -2.36 -2.56 -8.61
CA VAL A 12 -1.28 -2.10 -7.81
C VAL A 12 -0.13 -3.06 -7.98
N ASP A 13 1.08 -2.54 -8.06
CA ASP A 13 2.26 -3.36 -8.11
C ASP A 13 2.25 -4.30 -6.90
N PRO A 14 2.42 -5.60 -7.10
CA PRO A 14 2.41 -6.52 -5.96
C PRO A 14 3.46 -6.17 -4.90
N GLU A 15 4.58 -5.63 -5.30
CA GLU A 15 5.59 -5.24 -4.32
C GLU A 15 5.10 -4.05 -3.50
N VAL A 16 4.42 -3.12 -4.14
CA VAL A 16 3.88 -1.98 -3.43
C VAL A 16 2.79 -2.43 -2.48
N GLN A 17 1.97 -3.38 -2.90
CA GLN A 17 0.93 -3.90 -2.03
C GLN A 17 1.55 -4.56 -0.80
N ALA A 18 2.60 -5.34 -0.99
CA ALA A 18 3.28 -5.98 0.12
C ALA A 18 3.87 -4.95 1.07
N LEU A 19 4.44 -3.89 0.53
CA LEU A 19 5.00 -2.84 1.37
C LEU A 19 3.89 -2.15 2.16
N ALA A 20 2.75 -1.93 1.56
CA ALA A 20 1.63 -1.31 2.25
C ALA A 20 1.13 -2.20 3.39
N ASP A 21 1.07 -3.49 3.17
CA ASP A 21 0.66 -4.42 4.21
C ASP A 21 1.66 -4.43 5.35
N GLN A 22 2.94 -4.42 5.03
CA GLN A 22 3.98 -4.38 6.06
C GLN A 22 3.91 -3.08 6.84
N ARG A 23 3.65 -1.98 6.15
CA ARG A 23 3.52 -0.70 6.82
C ARG A 23 2.36 -0.73 7.80
N GLN A 24 1.24 -1.31 7.41
CA GLN A 24 0.09 -1.39 8.29
C GLN A 24 0.42 -2.22 9.52
N ALA A 25 1.10 -3.34 9.33
CA ALA A 25 1.51 -4.18 10.45
C ALA A 25 2.47 -3.43 11.38
N ALA A 26 3.38 -2.66 10.81
CA ALA A 26 4.31 -1.90 11.61
C ALA A 26 3.58 -0.85 12.45
N ARG A 27 2.56 -0.22 11.88
CA ARG A 27 1.78 0.77 12.63
C ARG A 27 1.02 0.13 13.77
N VAL A 28 0.45 -1.02 13.52
CA VAL A 28 -0.27 -1.74 14.56
C VAL A 28 0.68 -2.14 15.67
N ALA A 29 1.90 -2.49 15.33
CA ALA A 29 2.92 -2.84 16.32
C ALA A 29 3.62 -1.61 16.89
N LYS A 30 3.23 -0.43 16.45
CA LYS A 30 3.80 0.82 16.90
C LYS A 30 5.28 0.95 16.58
N GLN A 31 5.68 0.36 15.49
CA GLN A 31 7.04 0.48 15.01
C GLN A 31 7.09 1.62 14.01
N TRP A 32 7.12 2.82 14.52
CA TRP A 32 6.96 4.00 13.68
C TRP A 32 8.09 4.20 12.70
N LYS A 33 9.31 3.88 13.10
CA LYS A 33 10.44 4.02 12.20
C LYS A 33 10.32 3.08 11.02
N GLU A 34 9.88 1.87 11.29
CA GLU A 34 9.71 0.90 10.22
C GLU A 34 8.58 1.33 9.29
N SER A 35 7.52 1.85 9.86
CA SER A 35 6.41 2.34 9.09
C SER A 35 6.85 3.46 8.15
N ASP A 36 7.62 4.40 8.65
CA ASP A 36 8.12 5.51 7.84
C ASP A 36 9.00 5.02 6.71
N ARG A 37 9.86 4.06 7.01
CA ARG A 37 10.75 3.53 5.99
C ARG A 37 9.95 2.85 4.88
N LEU A 38 8.95 2.08 5.24
CA LEU A 38 8.11 1.42 4.25
C LEU A 38 7.34 2.42 3.41
N ARG A 39 6.89 3.49 4.01
CA ARG A 39 6.22 4.54 3.26
C ARG A 39 7.17 5.17 2.25
N ASP A 40 8.41 5.40 2.63
CA ASP A 40 9.40 5.95 1.71
C ASP A 40 9.65 5.01 0.55
N GLU A 41 9.70 3.72 0.82
CA GLU A 41 9.87 2.75 -0.25
C GLU A 41 8.71 2.80 -1.23
N ILE A 42 7.51 2.92 -0.73
CA ILE A 42 6.34 3.02 -1.58
C ILE A 42 6.44 4.29 -2.44
N ALA A 43 6.84 5.38 -1.83
CA ALA A 43 6.96 6.64 -2.56
C ALA A 43 8.00 6.54 -3.67
N ARG A 44 9.09 5.83 -3.43
CA ARG A 44 10.11 5.66 -4.44
C ARG A 44 9.61 4.88 -5.64
N ARG A 45 8.62 4.06 -5.44
CA ARG A 45 8.04 3.30 -6.53
C ARG A 45 6.95 4.05 -7.26
N GLY A 46 6.72 5.30 -6.89
CA GLY A 46 5.74 6.12 -7.57
C GLY A 46 4.34 6.02 -7.02
N TRP A 47 4.21 5.58 -5.79
CA TRP A 47 2.89 5.44 -5.15
C TRP A 47 2.85 6.21 -3.85
N ILE A 48 1.65 6.50 -3.40
CA ILE A 48 1.44 7.17 -2.12
C ILE A 48 0.47 6.35 -1.32
N VAL A 49 0.76 6.22 -0.03
CA VAL A 49 -0.15 5.53 0.86
C VAL A 49 -0.99 6.56 1.56
N GLN A 50 -2.29 6.39 1.50
CA GLN A 50 -3.22 7.25 2.21
C GLN A 50 -3.90 6.46 3.30
N ASP A 51 -3.96 7.04 4.50
CA ASP A 51 -4.67 6.40 5.58
C ASP A 51 -6.13 6.82 5.50
N THR A 52 -7.01 5.85 5.49
CA THR A 52 -8.44 6.11 5.46
C THR A 52 -9.09 5.33 6.57
N PRO A 53 -10.31 5.67 6.95
CA PRO A 53 -10.99 4.90 7.98
C PRO A 53 -11.17 3.43 7.63
N GLN A 54 -11.12 3.10 6.35
CA GLN A 54 -11.25 1.72 5.95
C GLN A 54 -9.93 1.03 5.81
N GLY A 55 -8.84 1.72 6.08
CA GLY A 55 -7.52 1.13 5.98
C GLY A 55 -6.64 1.91 5.01
N PRO A 56 -5.42 1.46 4.82
CA PRO A 56 -4.52 2.16 3.92
C PRO A 56 -4.93 1.96 2.48
N LYS A 57 -4.84 3.02 1.70
CA LYS A 57 -5.12 2.95 0.28
C LYS A 57 -3.90 3.42 -0.48
N LEU A 58 -3.67 2.82 -1.62
CA LEU A 58 -2.55 3.18 -2.46
C LEU A 58 -3.05 4.04 -3.61
N LYS A 59 -2.32 5.10 -3.87
CA LYS A 59 -2.68 5.99 -4.93
C LYS A 59 -1.44 6.26 -5.75
N LYS A 60 -1.59 6.29 -7.04
CA LYS A 60 -0.45 6.55 -7.88
C LYS A 60 -0.11 8.02 -7.84
N LYS A 61 1.17 8.32 -7.78
CA LYS A 61 1.59 9.71 -7.75
C LYS A 61 1.29 10.46 -9.03
#